data_134635bf0b141316a82a01a75e1e3149
#
_entry.id   134635bf0b141316a82a01a75e1e3149
#
_cell.length_a   1.000
_cell.length_b   1.000
_cell.length_c   1.000
_cell.angle_alpha   90.00
_cell.angle_beta   90.00
_cell.angle_gamma   90.00
#
_symmetry.space_group_name_H-M   'P 1'
#
loop_
_entity.id
_entity.type
_entity.pdbx_description
1 polymer ?
#
loop_
_entity_poly.entity_id
_entity_poly.type
_entity_poly.pdbx_seq_one_letter_code
_entity_poly.pdbx_strand_id
1 'polypeptide(L)'
;MQEEMEPERYCASAHPEALSIDTLSPPLLYFFHAHLGIRRGPKRMPLGVRILLGAVLFIGLGLILYRTLRSYLRYGNKMVVTCPETERQVGVDVDAKYAAITGTLGSGSLRLTDCTRWPEKKDCGQECLAQLEASPESCMVRKRLEAWYEGKACAYCDKGFGEIHWHEHKPALVSPDHKLLQWEDVPAEEMSEVLATHNPVCGTCNFAEQW
;
A
#
# COMPACT_ATOMS: atom_id res chain seq x y z
N MET A 1 30.02 9.76 15.33
CA MET A 1 29.21 8.66 15.92
C MET A 1 27.99 8.58 15.04
N GLN A 2 28.12 7.80 13.97
CA GLN A 2 27.03 7.56 13.00
C GLN A 2 26.21 6.42 13.59
N GLU A 3 24.98 6.73 13.94
CA GLU A 3 23.98 5.74 14.31
C GLU A 3 23.61 4.99 13.03
N GLU A 4 24.11 3.75 12.92
CA GLU A 4 23.72 2.82 11.87
C GLU A 4 22.21 2.60 11.97
N MET A 5 21.49 3.27 11.11
CA MET A 5 20.04 3.07 10.95
C MET A 5 19.82 1.74 10.24
N GLU A 6 19.62 0.68 11.03
CA GLU A 6 19.30 -0.65 10.50
C GLU A 6 18.02 -0.59 9.67
N PRO A 7 18.08 -0.84 8.37
CA PRO A 7 16.91 -0.80 7.49
C PRO A 7 15.92 -1.97 7.73
N GLU A 8 16.26 -2.91 8.58
CA GLU A 8 15.51 -4.17 8.75
C GLU A 8 14.26 -4.09 9.63
N ARG A 9 14.05 -2.99 10.37
CA ARG A 9 12.96 -2.95 11.38
C ARG A 9 11.62 -2.42 10.88
N TYR A 10 11.48 -2.02 9.64
CA TYR A 10 10.28 -1.32 9.19
C TYR A 10 9.07 -2.21 8.89
N CYS A 11 9.28 -3.48 8.59
CA CYS A 11 8.15 -4.39 8.28
C CYS A 11 8.00 -5.57 9.25
N ALA A 12 8.93 -5.76 10.19
CA ALA A 12 9.00 -6.98 11.03
C ALA A 12 8.39 -6.87 12.43
N SER A 13 8.03 -5.68 12.92
CA SER A 13 7.61 -5.50 14.31
C SER A 13 6.15 -5.10 14.48
N ALA A 14 5.23 -6.00 14.13
CA ALA A 14 3.87 -5.95 14.66
C ALA A 14 3.50 -7.34 15.15
N HIS A 15 3.82 -7.64 16.42
CA HIS A 15 3.13 -8.69 17.13
C HIS A 15 1.67 -8.26 17.32
N PRO A 16 0.70 -9.01 16.83
CA PRO A 16 -0.70 -8.73 17.13
C PRO A 16 -0.96 -9.16 18.59
N GLU A 17 -1.11 -8.18 19.48
CA GLU A 17 -1.91 -8.45 20.66
C GLU A 17 -3.34 -8.71 20.21
N ALA A 18 -3.78 -9.94 20.41
CA ALA A 18 -5.11 -10.41 20.12
C ALA A 18 -6.15 -9.63 20.93
N LEU A 19 -6.73 -8.59 20.36
CA LEU A 19 -7.97 -8.02 20.85
C LEU A 19 -9.12 -8.94 20.41
N SER A 20 -9.53 -9.77 21.35
CA SER A 20 -10.74 -10.57 21.29
C SER A 20 -11.94 -9.63 21.14
N ILE A 21 -12.50 -9.54 19.94
CA ILE A 21 -13.79 -8.89 19.73
C ILE A 21 -14.86 -9.96 19.84
N ASP A 22 -15.47 -9.98 21.03
CA ASP A 22 -16.66 -10.76 21.32
C ASP A 22 -17.77 -10.51 20.28
N THR A 23 -18.25 -11.61 19.79
CA THR A 23 -19.42 -11.81 18.96
C THR A 23 -20.63 -11.01 19.45
N LEU A 24 -20.97 -9.93 18.73
CA LEU A 24 -22.32 -9.36 18.79
C LEU A 24 -23.11 -9.84 17.58
N SER A 25 -23.86 -10.90 17.82
CA SER A 25 -24.91 -11.36 16.92
C SER A 25 -25.99 -10.28 16.73
N PRO A 26 -26.46 -10.02 15.53
CA PRO A 26 -27.64 -9.18 15.33
C PRO A 26 -28.92 -10.05 15.35
N PRO A 27 -29.75 -9.97 16.35
CA PRO A 27 -31.15 -10.32 16.19
C PRO A 27 -31.93 -9.01 16.01
N LEU A 28 -32.55 -8.78 14.90
CA LEU A 28 -33.75 -7.93 14.76
C LEU A 28 -34.03 -7.53 13.28
N LEU A 29 -34.21 -8.55 12.45
CA LEU A 29 -34.81 -8.36 11.11
C LEU A 29 -36.03 -9.25 10.88
N TYR A 30 -36.77 -9.52 11.95
CA TYR A 30 -38.02 -10.29 11.83
C TYR A 30 -39.08 -9.67 12.71
N PHE A 31 -39.57 -8.47 12.38
CA PHE A 31 -40.89 -8.01 12.88
C PHE A 31 -41.27 -6.70 12.19
N PHE A 32 -41.70 -6.75 10.93
CA PHE A 32 -42.58 -5.71 10.42
C PHE A 32 -43.37 -6.25 9.20
N HIS A 33 -44.16 -7.32 9.45
CA HIS A 33 -45.28 -7.67 8.59
C HIS A 33 -46.52 -7.58 9.43
N ALA A 34 -47.09 -6.42 9.52
CA ALA A 34 -48.49 -6.28 9.98
C ALA A 34 -49.11 -5.01 9.42
N HIS A 35 -50.01 -5.18 8.50
CA HIS A 35 -51.24 -4.41 8.27
C HIS A 35 -51.16 -2.87 8.43
N LEU A 36 -51.14 -2.20 7.33
CA LEU A 36 -51.91 -0.95 7.16
C LEU A 36 -52.19 -0.76 5.68
N GLY A 37 -53.33 -1.30 5.24
CA GLY A 37 -53.93 -0.96 3.96
C GLY A 37 -54.40 0.50 3.94
N ILE A 38 -53.49 1.41 3.70
CA ILE A 38 -53.77 2.79 3.36
C ILE A 38 -53.29 2.99 1.92
N ARG A 39 -54.17 2.86 0.96
CA ARG A 39 -54.00 3.42 -0.39
C ARG A 39 -53.91 4.95 -0.27
N ARG A 40 -52.73 5.43 0.15
CA ARG A 40 -52.35 6.84 -0.04
C ARG A 40 -51.67 6.92 -1.39
N GLY A 41 -52.31 7.60 -2.34
CA GLY A 41 -51.68 7.96 -3.60
C GLY A 41 -50.30 8.59 -3.36
N PRO A 42 -49.36 8.55 -4.34
CA PRO A 42 -48.00 8.99 -4.15
C PRO A 42 -48.00 10.46 -3.72
N LYS A 43 -47.89 10.69 -2.40
CA LYS A 43 -47.67 12.05 -1.87
C LYS A 43 -46.32 12.48 -2.44
N ARG A 44 -46.37 13.45 -3.38
CA ARG A 44 -45.15 14.04 -3.93
C ARG A 44 -44.32 14.59 -2.75
N MET A 45 -43.19 13.96 -2.51
CA MET A 45 -42.25 14.45 -1.48
C MET A 45 -41.95 15.92 -1.72
N PRO A 46 -41.94 16.75 -0.66
CA PRO A 46 -41.59 18.17 -0.78
C PRO A 46 -40.19 18.33 -1.39
N LEU A 47 -40.02 19.35 -2.20
CA LEU A 47 -38.77 19.61 -2.96
C LEU A 47 -37.53 19.58 -2.05
N GLY A 48 -37.62 20.16 -0.84
CA GLY A 48 -36.52 20.15 0.12
C GLY A 48 -36.07 18.75 0.54
N VAL A 49 -37.01 17.80 0.74
CA VAL A 49 -36.66 16.40 1.08
C VAL A 49 -35.96 15.71 -0.08
N ARG A 50 -36.35 15.98 -1.32
CA ARG A 50 -35.69 15.41 -2.51
C ARG A 50 -34.26 15.91 -2.64
N ILE A 51 -34.03 17.22 -2.43
CA ILE A 51 -32.71 17.83 -2.47
C ILE A 51 -31.83 17.23 -1.37
N LEU A 52 -32.36 17.09 -0.16
CA LEU A 52 -31.62 16.54 0.98
C LEU A 52 -31.25 15.08 0.75
N LEU A 53 -32.16 14.26 0.28
CA LEU A 53 -31.88 12.85 -0.10
C LEU A 53 -30.84 12.77 -1.23
N GLY A 54 -30.96 13.62 -2.24
CA GLY A 54 -29.99 13.71 -3.33
C GLY A 54 -28.59 14.06 -2.83
N ALA A 55 -28.49 15.06 -1.93
CA ALA A 55 -27.23 15.44 -1.32
C ALA A 55 -26.59 14.33 -0.48
N VAL A 56 -27.39 13.63 0.34
CA VAL A 56 -26.91 12.48 1.14
C VAL A 56 -26.39 11.35 0.26
N LEU A 57 -27.14 11.02 -0.81
CA LEU A 57 -26.73 9.99 -1.77
C LEU A 57 -25.43 10.38 -2.50
N PHE A 58 -25.31 11.64 -2.92
CA PHE A 58 -24.13 12.15 -3.60
C PHE A 58 -22.89 12.12 -2.70
N ILE A 59 -23.03 12.56 -1.44
CA ILE A 59 -21.94 12.51 -0.44
C ILE A 59 -21.56 11.04 -0.16
N GLY A 60 -22.54 10.17 0.05
CA GLY A 60 -22.32 8.75 0.29
C GLY A 60 -21.55 8.09 -0.86
N LEU A 61 -21.97 8.32 -2.10
CA LEU A 61 -21.30 7.82 -3.29
C LEU A 61 -19.86 8.37 -3.41
N GLY A 62 -19.67 9.67 -3.14
CA GLY A 62 -18.37 10.31 -3.14
C GLY A 62 -17.41 9.70 -2.11
N LEU A 63 -17.88 9.41 -0.90
CA LEU A 63 -17.08 8.75 0.15
C LEU A 63 -16.71 7.31 -0.23
N ILE A 64 -17.64 6.55 -0.82
CA ILE A 64 -17.38 5.20 -1.31
C ILE A 64 -16.30 5.25 -2.40
N LEU A 65 -16.47 6.10 -3.39
CA LEU A 65 -15.51 6.25 -4.50
C LEU A 65 -14.13 6.67 -3.98
N TYR A 66 -14.07 7.64 -3.07
CA TYR A 66 -12.82 8.08 -2.44
C TYR A 66 -12.11 6.93 -1.71
N ARG A 67 -12.83 6.16 -0.89
CA ARG A 67 -12.26 5.02 -0.16
C ARG A 67 -11.75 3.94 -1.10
N THR A 68 -12.53 3.60 -2.12
CA THR A 68 -12.15 2.60 -3.13
C THR A 68 -10.90 3.03 -3.89
N LEU A 69 -10.87 4.28 -4.37
CA LEU A 69 -9.72 4.82 -5.09
C LEU A 69 -8.46 4.86 -4.21
N ARG A 70 -8.60 5.33 -2.97
CA ARG A 70 -7.47 5.38 -2.02
C ARG A 70 -6.92 3.98 -1.73
N SER A 71 -7.79 2.99 -1.52
CA SER A 71 -7.36 1.60 -1.31
C SER A 71 -6.67 1.04 -2.55
N TYR A 72 -7.23 1.28 -3.74
CA TYR A 72 -6.63 0.85 -4.99
C TYR A 72 -5.25 1.44 -5.22
N LEU A 73 -5.07 2.76 -5.00
CA LEU A 73 -3.79 3.43 -5.15
C LEU A 73 -2.75 2.98 -4.11
N ARG A 74 -3.19 2.59 -2.92
CA ARG A 74 -2.31 2.09 -1.85
C ARG A 74 -1.71 0.74 -2.20
N TYR A 75 -2.49 -0.18 -2.75
CA TYR A 75 -2.08 -1.56 -3.03
C TYR A 75 -1.70 -1.83 -4.49
N GLY A 76 -1.75 -0.82 -5.37
CA GLY A 76 -1.44 -0.96 -6.79
C GLY A 76 0.06 -0.99 -7.14
N ASN A 77 0.95 -0.92 -6.15
CA ASN A 77 2.40 -0.94 -6.35
C ASN A 77 3.01 -2.20 -5.75
N LYS A 78 4.18 -2.59 -6.27
CA LYS A 78 4.98 -3.67 -5.68
C LYS A 78 5.34 -3.36 -4.24
N MET A 79 5.24 -4.36 -3.40
CA MET A 79 5.54 -4.29 -1.98
C MET A 79 6.63 -5.31 -1.62
N VAL A 80 7.42 -4.99 -0.60
CA VAL A 80 8.44 -5.89 -0.07
C VAL A 80 8.06 -6.26 1.34
N VAL A 81 7.95 -7.56 1.59
CA VAL A 81 7.65 -8.13 2.90
C VAL A 81 8.68 -9.17 3.28
N THR A 82 8.79 -9.48 4.55
CA THR A 82 9.62 -10.60 5.02
C THR A 82 8.77 -11.86 5.03
N CYS A 83 9.20 -12.88 4.28
CA CYS A 83 8.53 -14.17 4.27
C CYS A 83 8.73 -14.87 5.64
N PRO A 84 7.68 -15.21 6.40
CA PRO A 84 7.82 -15.81 7.72
C PRO A 84 8.45 -17.20 7.71
N GLU A 85 8.37 -17.92 6.58
CA GLU A 85 8.98 -19.25 6.47
C GLU A 85 10.49 -19.23 6.21
N THR A 86 10.99 -18.22 5.49
CA THR A 86 12.41 -18.16 5.06
C THR A 86 13.17 -17.02 5.71
N GLU A 87 12.46 -16.11 6.39
CA GLU A 87 13.02 -14.89 6.98
C GLU A 87 13.72 -13.98 5.94
N ARG A 88 13.45 -14.22 4.63
CA ARG A 88 14.00 -13.43 3.53
C ARG A 88 12.99 -12.41 3.02
N GLN A 89 13.51 -11.33 2.48
CA GLN A 89 12.68 -10.35 1.79
C GLN A 89 12.17 -10.94 0.47
N VAL A 90 10.90 -10.71 0.19
CA VAL A 90 10.21 -11.14 -1.04
C VAL A 90 9.38 -10.00 -1.59
N GLY A 91 9.38 -9.87 -2.90
CA GLY A 91 8.47 -8.96 -3.60
C GLY A 91 7.09 -9.60 -3.73
N VAL A 92 6.06 -8.82 -3.43
CA VAL A 92 4.67 -9.27 -3.54
C VAL A 92 3.83 -8.24 -4.27
N ASP A 93 2.89 -8.72 -5.06
CA ASP A 93 1.83 -7.92 -5.68
C ASP A 93 0.50 -8.25 -5.00
N VAL A 94 -0.19 -7.22 -4.52
CA VAL A 94 -1.49 -7.36 -3.85
C VAL A 94 -2.62 -7.16 -4.85
N ASP A 95 -3.68 -7.94 -4.75
CA ASP A 95 -4.91 -7.71 -5.50
C ASP A 95 -5.59 -6.39 -5.05
N ALA A 96 -5.15 -5.29 -5.65
CA ALA A 96 -5.66 -3.96 -5.32
C ALA A 96 -7.17 -3.83 -5.56
N LYS A 97 -7.74 -4.57 -6.53
CA LYS A 97 -9.18 -4.57 -6.81
C LYS A 97 -9.94 -5.26 -5.69
N TYR A 98 -9.47 -6.44 -5.28
CA TYR A 98 -10.06 -7.18 -4.18
C TYR A 98 -9.98 -6.41 -2.87
N ALA A 99 -8.80 -5.83 -2.54
CA ALA A 99 -8.59 -4.98 -1.38
C ALA A 99 -9.51 -3.75 -1.38
N ALA A 100 -9.72 -3.11 -2.53
CA ALA A 100 -10.61 -1.96 -2.67
C ALA A 100 -12.09 -2.33 -2.42
N ILE A 101 -12.56 -3.44 -2.98
CA ILE A 101 -13.95 -3.92 -2.81
C ILE A 101 -14.19 -4.35 -1.36
N THR A 102 -13.33 -5.19 -0.80
CA THR A 102 -13.49 -5.70 0.57
C THR A 102 -13.33 -4.61 1.61
N GLY A 103 -12.39 -3.65 1.41
CA GLY A 103 -12.22 -2.48 2.26
C GLY A 103 -13.45 -1.55 2.27
N THR A 104 -14.17 -1.46 1.15
CA THR A 104 -15.43 -0.69 1.07
C THR A 104 -16.57 -1.39 1.82
N LEU A 105 -16.61 -2.72 1.78
CA LEU A 105 -17.62 -3.55 2.46
C LEU A 105 -17.34 -3.78 3.96
N GLY A 106 -16.20 -3.29 4.47
CA GLY A 106 -15.85 -3.35 5.89
C GLY A 106 -15.05 -4.58 6.33
N SER A 107 -14.81 -5.57 5.45
CA SER A 107 -14.02 -6.77 5.79
C SER A 107 -12.51 -6.58 5.61
N GLY A 108 -12.09 -5.65 4.76
CA GLY A 108 -10.69 -5.23 4.58
C GLY A 108 -9.68 -6.34 4.28
N SER A 109 -10.14 -7.47 3.72
CA SER A 109 -9.26 -8.62 3.47
C SER A 109 -8.32 -8.36 2.29
N LEU A 110 -7.06 -8.78 2.46
CA LEU A 110 -6.03 -8.73 1.42
C LEU A 110 -5.83 -10.11 0.78
N ARG A 111 -5.33 -10.12 -0.44
CA ARG A 111 -4.93 -11.32 -1.17
C ARG A 111 -3.76 -10.97 -2.08
N LEU A 112 -2.78 -11.86 -2.18
CA LEU A 112 -1.70 -11.72 -3.15
C LEU A 112 -2.16 -12.15 -4.55
N THR A 113 -1.67 -11.46 -5.57
CA THR A 113 -1.78 -11.86 -6.97
C THR A 113 -0.50 -12.51 -7.46
N ASP A 114 0.65 -12.08 -6.89
CA ASP A 114 1.96 -12.62 -7.21
C ASP A 114 2.91 -12.52 -6.02
N CYS A 115 3.90 -13.42 -5.99
CA CYS A 115 5.00 -13.42 -5.04
C CYS A 115 6.24 -13.98 -5.72
N THR A 116 7.40 -13.34 -5.55
CA THR A 116 8.67 -13.79 -6.17
C THR A 116 9.04 -15.23 -5.80
N ARG A 117 8.47 -15.76 -4.73
CA ARG A 117 8.69 -17.12 -4.26
C ARG A 117 7.70 -18.16 -4.82
N TRP A 118 6.63 -17.76 -5.47
CA TRP A 118 5.60 -18.68 -5.95
C TRP A 118 6.05 -19.71 -7.01
N PRO A 119 7.04 -19.44 -7.87
CA PRO A 119 7.56 -20.48 -8.73
C PRO A 119 8.03 -21.72 -7.95
N GLU A 120 8.56 -21.51 -6.73
CA GLU A 120 9.07 -22.57 -5.86
C GLU A 120 7.98 -23.14 -4.92
N LYS A 121 7.10 -22.29 -4.44
CA LYS A 121 6.07 -22.66 -3.43
C LYS A 121 4.74 -21.96 -3.68
N LYS A 122 3.88 -22.61 -4.46
CA LYS A 122 2.54 -22.09 -4.78
C LYS A 122 1.52 -22.20 -3.62
N ASP A 123 1.68 -23.19 -2.74
CA ASP A 123 0.74 -23.51 -1.65
C ASP A 123 1.12 -22.78 -0.34
N CYS A 124 1.47 -21.50 -0.45
CA CYS A 124 1.81 -20.68 0.69
C CYS A 124 0.53 -20.15 1.38
N GLY A 125 0.49 -20.17 2.71
CA GLY A 125 -0.62 -19.65 3.52
C GLY A 125 -0.78 -18.13 3.50
N GLN A 126 0.11 -17.39 2.80
CA GLN A 126 0.11 -15.93 2.70
C GLN A 126 0.17 -15.22 4.06
N GLU A 127 0.84 -15.79 5.06
CA GLU A 127 0.96 -15.22 6.41
C GLU A 127 1.66 -13.84 6.43
N CYS A 128 2.45 -13.53 5.38
CA CYS A 128 3.07 -12.22 5.20
C CYS A 128 2.05 -11.08 5.01
N LEU A 129 0.78 -11.38 4.70
CA LEU A 129 -0.27 -10.37 4.59
C LEU A 129 -0.49 -9.62 5.90
N ALA A 130 -0.25 -10.23 7.05
CA ALA A 130 -0.34 -9.56 8.35
C ALA A 130 0.60 -8.33 8.44
N GLN A 131 1.76 -8.38 7.80
CA GLN A 131 2.69 -7.24 7.74
C GLN A 131 2.12 -6.09 6.91
N LEU A 132 1.45 -6.42 5.79
CA LEU A 132 0.81 -5.43 4.91
C LEU A 132 -0.43 -4.80 5.58
N GLU A 133 -1.16 -5.56 6.37
CA GLU A 133 -2.31 -5.05 7.13
C GLU A 133 -1.86 -4.11 8.25
N ALA A 134 -0.78 -4.46 8.95
CA ALA A 134 -0.25 -3.65 10.04
C ALA A 134 0.37 -2.32 9.55
N SER A 135 1.17 -2.36 8.49
CA SER A 135 1.92 -1.19 8.01
C SER A 135 2.11 -1.22 6.48
N PRO A 136 1.07 -1.01 5.68
CA PRO A 136 1.17 -1.09 4.23
C PRO A 136 2.16 -0.08 3.64
N GLU A 137 2.28 1.09 4.24
CA GLU A 137 3.16 2.16 3.73
C GLU A 137 4.65 1.81 3.89
N SER A 138 5.03 1.17 4.99
CA SER A 138 6.41 0.73 5.23
C SER A 138 6.84 -0.44 4.34
N CYS A 139 5.89 -1.18 3.78
CA CYS A 139 6.14 -2.26 2.83
C CYS A 139 6.22 -1.78 1.36
N MET A 140 5.82 -0.52 1.07
CA MET A 140 5.94 0.03 -0.27
C MET A 140 7.41 0.28 -0.63
N VAL A 141 7.87 -0.32 -1.76
CA VAL A 141 9.20 -0.09 -2.32
C VAL A 141 9.52 1.40 -2.37
N ARG A 142 8.63 2.20 -2.95
CA ARG A 142 8.82 3.63 -3.11
C ARG A 142 9.06 4.38 -1.78
N LYS A 143 8.30 4.03 -0.73
CA LYS A 143 8.46 4.67 0.59
C LYS A 143 9.78 4.28 1.26
N ARG A 144 10.21 3.03 1.08
CA ARG A 144 11.53 2.59 1.55
C ARG A 144 12.65 3.34 0.85
N LEU A 145 12.53 3.55 -0.46
CA LEU A 145 13.50 4.32 -1.22
C LEU A 145 13.52 5.79 -0.80
N GLU A 146 12.37 6.43 -0.65
CA GLU A 146 12.29 7.82 -0.16
C GLU A 146 13.02 7.97 1.18
N ALA A 147 12.74 7.07 2.13
CA ALA A 147 13.39 7.06 3.44
C ALA A 147 14.92 6.80 3.34
N TRP A 148 15.35 5.93 2.42
CA TRP A 148 16.78 5.65 2.23
C TRP A 148 17.54 6.83 1.63
N TYR A 149 16.92 7.62 0.74
CA TYR A 149 17.54 8.83 0.18
C TYR A 149 17.58 10.00 1.17
N GLU A 150 16.73 9.99 2.21
CA GLU A 150 16.64 11.05 3.19
C GLU A 150 17.99 11.25 3.90
N GLY A 151 18.46 12.50 3.94
CA GLY A 151 19.73 12.86 4.57
C GLY A 151 20.99 12.45 3.81
N LYS A 152 20.88 11.80 2.64
CA LYS A 152 22.01 11.45 1.80
C LYS A 152 22.33 12.55 0.79
N ALA A 153 23.54 12.49 0.22
CA ALA A 153 23.97 13.34 -0.86
C ALA A 153 24.29 12.51 -2.12
N CYS A 154 24.13 13.13 -3.29
CA CYS A 154 24.42 12.50 -4.57
C CYS A 154 25.92 12.19 -4.70
N ALA A 155 26.27 10.96 -5.09
CA ALA A 155 27.65 10.51 -5.25
C ALA A 155 28.45 11.29 -6.32
N TYR A 156 27.78 11.96 -7.27
CA TYR A 156 28.44 12.69 -8.35
C TYR A 156 28.52 14.20 -8.13
N CYS A 157 27.50 14.83 -7.58
CA CYS A 157 27.46 16.30 -7.44
C CYS A 157 27.37 16.79 -6.00
N ASP A 158 27.39 15.87 -5.03
CA ASP A 158 27.34 16.12 -3.57
C ASP A 158 26.11 16.94 -3.11
N LYS A 159 25.09 17.05 -3.96
CA LYS A 159 23.84 17.74 -3.63
C LYS A 159 22.94 16.84 -2.80
N GLY A 160 22.44 17.34 -1.68
CA GLY A 160 21.47 16.63 -0.85
C GLY A 160 20.17 16.34 -1.60
N PHE A 161 19.54 15.22 -1.27
CA PHE A 161 18.22 14.88 -1.78
C PHE A 161 17.15 15.65 -1.02
N GLY A 162 16.27 16.33 -1.79
CA GLY A 162 15.03 16.89 -1.30
C GLY A 162 13.85 15.96 -1.61
N GLU A 163 12.69 16.54 -1.90
CA GLU A 163 11.54 15.77 -2.37
C GLU A 163 11.86 15.09 -3.71
N ILE A 164 11.61 13.78 -3.79
CA ILE A 164 11.91 12.98 -4.98
C ILE A 164 10.75 13.04 -5.97
N HIS A 165 11.00 13.59 -7.14
CA HIS A 165 10.02 13.68 -8.24
C HIS A 165 10.15 12.47 -9.17
N TRP A 166 9.52 11.35 -8.80
CA TRP A 166 9.61 10.06 -9.50
C TRP A 166 9.15 10.08 -10.97
N HIS A 167 8.40 11.07 -11.37
CA HIS A 167 7.87 11.17 -12.73
C HIS A 167 8.71 12.01 -13.69
N GLU A 168 9.58 12.87 -13.14
CA GLU A 168 10.38 13.81 -13.94
C GLU A 168 11.84 13.34 -14.05
N HIS A 169 12.53 13.29 -12.92
CA HIS A 169 13.95 12.94 -12.84
C HIS A 169 14.14 11.88 -11.77
N LYS A 170 13.99 10.62 -12.18
CA LYS A 170 14.15 9.50 -11.26
C LYS A 170 15.59 9.44 -10.76
N PRO A 171 15.79 9.34 -9.44
CA PRO A 171 17.10 9.05 -8.89
C PRO A 171 17.52 7.63 -9.25
N ALA A 172 18.81 7.37 -9.26
CA ALA A 172 19.40 6.08 -9.52
C ALA A 172 20.39 5.70 -8.43
N LEU A 173 21.03 4.59 -8.62
CA LEU A 173 22.11 4.07 -7.77
C LEU A 173 23.38 3.95 -8.57
N VAL A 174 24.50 4.06 -7.91
CA VAL A 174 25.81 3.72 -8.48
C VAL A 174 26.46 2.63 -7.63
N SER A 175 26.89 1.55 -8.29
CA SER A 175 27.64 0.47 -7.66
C SER A 175 29.06 0.91 -7.29
N PRO A 176 29.78 0.16 -6.44
CA PRO A 176 31.21 0.41 -6.18
C PRO A 176 32.07 0.40 -7.45
N ASP A 177 31.67 -0.32 -8.49
CA ASP A 177 32.33 -0.38 -9.80
C ASP A 177 31.93 0.76 -10.75
N HIS A 178 31.29 1.81 -10.23
CA HIS A 178 30.83 2.97 -11.00
C HIS A 178 29.79 2.67 -12.08
N LYS A 179 29.02 1.58 -11.95
CA LYS A 179 27.91 1.27 -12.86
C LYS A 179 26.62 1.85 -12.32
N LEU A 180 25.89 2.57 -13.18
CA LEU A 180 24.54 3.04 -12.85
C LEU A 180 23.56 1.88 -12.86
N LEU A 181 22.73 1.82 -11.84
CA LEU A 181 21.65 0.86 -11.68
C LEU A 181 20.33 1.62 -11.51
N GLN A 182 19.35 1.29 -12.34
CA GLN A 182 18.02 1.86 -12.25
C GLN A 182 17.18 1.05 -11.26
N TRP A 183 16.27 1.73 -10.56
CA TRP A 183 15.39 1.07 -9.58
C TRP A 183 14.48 0.00 -10.19
N GLU A 184 14.12 0.15 -11.46
CA GLU A 184 13.28 -0.78 -12.20
C GLU A 184 14.00 -2.13 -12.44
N ASP A 185 15.34 -2.12 -12.43
CA ASP A 185 16.16 -3.29 -12.66
C ASP A 185 16.53 -4.03 -11.36
N VAL A 186 16.17 -3.48 -10.19
CA VAL A 186 16.48 -4.09 -8.89
C VAL A 186 15.34 -5.05 -8.48
N PRO A 187 15.62 -6.35 -8.36
CA PRO A 187 14.66 -7.29 -7.80
C PRO A 187 14.31 -6.92 -6.36
N ALA A 188 13.06 -7.10 -5.98
CA ALA A 188 12.58 -6.72 -4.65
C ALA A 188 13.31 -7.45 -3.51
N GLU A 189 13.70 -8.69 -3.75
CA GLU A 189 14.48 -9.54 -2.82
C GLU A 189 15.91 -9.07 -2.61
N GLU A 190 16.52 -8.41 -3.60
CA GLU A 190 17.89 -7.90 -3.53
C GLU A 190 17.97 -6.46 -3.00
N MET A 191 16.83 -5.84 -2.78
CA MET A 191 16.77 -4.42 -2.42
C MET A 191 17.61 -4.07 -1.19
N SER A 192 17.57 -4.87 -0.12
CA SER A 192 18.36 -4.59 1.10
C SER A 192 19.85 -4.63 0.84
N GLU A 193 20.33 -5.57 0.05
CA GLU A 193 21.75 -5.69 -0.31
C GLU A 193 22.20 -4.53 -1.20
N VAL A 194 21.38 -4.18 -2.17
CA VAL A 194 21.63 -3.03 -3.06
C VAL A 194 21.69 -1.72 -2.27
N LEU A 195 20.74 -1.51 -1.35
CA LEU A 195 20.73 -0.33 -0.49
C LEU A 195 21.93 -0.24 0.45
N ALA A 196 22.51 -1.37 0.85
CA ALA A 196 23.67 -1.43 1.72
C ALA A 196 25.00 -1.18 0.97
N THR A 197 25.06 -1.52 -0.33
CA THR A 197 26.31 -1.52 -1.10
C THR A 197 26.43 -0.38 -2.10
N HIS A 198 25.32 0.21 -2.53
CA HIS A 198 25.29 1.23 -3.58
C HIS A 198 25.17 2.64 -3.02
N ASN A 199 25.64 3.63 -3.79
CA ASN A 199 25.54 5.03 -3.45
C ASN A 199 24.40 5.70 -4.24
N PRO A 200 23.76 6.74 -3.68
CA PRO A 200 22.67 7.43 -4.31
C PRO A 200 23.13 8.37 -5.43
N VAL A 201 22.41 8.42 -6.53
CA VAL A 201 22.63 9.35 -7.64
C VAL A 201 21.36 10.15 -7.89
N CYS A 202 21.44 11.48 -7.93
CA CYS A 202 20.29 12.33 -8.17
C CYS A 202 19.80 12.23 -9.63
N GLY A 203 18.51 12.54 -9.84
CA GLY A 203 17.90 12.41 -11.16
C GLY A 203 18.61 13.25 -12.24
N THR A 204 19.15 14.41 -11.90
CA THR A 204 19.89 15.24 -12.87
C THR A 204 21.21 14.57 -13.30
N CYS A 205 21.97 14.00 -12.36
CA CYS A 205 23.19 13.27 -12.69
C CYS A 205 22.88 11.95 -13.42
N ASN A 206 21.83 11.23 -13.00
CA ASN A 206 21.37 10.03 -13.69
C ASN A 206 21.02 10.32 -15.16
N PHE A 207 20.32 11.41 -15.41
CA PHE A 207 20.01 11.83 -16.76
C PHE A 207 21.26 12.21 -17.58
N ALA A 208 22.21 12.92 -16.97
CA ALA A 208 23.45 13.34 -17.63
C ALA A 208 24.36 12.16 -18.03
N GLU A 209 24.38 11.09 -17.26
CA GLU A 209 25.19 9.88 -17.54
C GLU A 209 24.56 8.96 -18.60
N GLN A 210 23.31 9.16 -18.96
CA GLN A 210 22.62 8.39 -20.01
C GLN A 210 22.85 8.95 -21.43
N TRP A 211 23.49 10.15 -21.54
CA TRP A 211 23.79 10.85 -22.80
C TRP A 211 25.28 10.90 -23.08
#